data_00ec8aab106764de032463f1c7313c6f
#
_entry.id   00ec8aab106764de032463f1c7313c6f
#
_cell.length_a   1.000
_cell.length_b   1.000
_cell.length_c   1.000
_cell.angle_alpha   90.00
_cell.angle_beta   90.00
_cell.angle_gamma   90.00
#
_symmetry.space_group_name_H-M   'P 1'
#
loop_
_entity.id
_entity.type
_entity.pdbx_description
1 polymer ?
#
loop_
_entity_poly.entity_id
_entity_poly.type
_entity_poly.pdbx_seq_one_letter_code
_entity_poly.pdbx_strand_id
1 'polypeptide(L)'
;ASASCVTGLAVVDPGTYFTFSGQIVLLLLIQMGGLGILTFATFFASLMRQGVGIKQHVAMHEILESESLFSTKGLLQKLIFLTLTIEAIGAVIIFMSWGRDAQFENLGVKIFFSIFHAISAFCNAGFSLYPAGLFTEPVRFAYVLHLTVAMLIIFGGIGFPTILDVLSPKAMRARMESPWKNWKMSSRVTIYTSAALIFLGTVGFFLLEYYNTLAELNFVEALIASFFQSVTTRTAGFNTVDISVLNVPTLMMFIFLMFIGASPGSTGGGIKTTTFTVILITVWATIRNKRNMEIGHRTIPHSVSYKAFSVFTFAAMINIFFIFILSITDAQFDILKLAFEQVSAFATVGLSTGITAGLSDGGKAVIIASMYIGRVGTLTLALALSTRATSTNYRYPATHLAVG
;
A
#
# COMPACT_ATOMS: atom_id res chain seq x y z
N ALA A 1 -9.50 -7.01 12.08
CA ALA A 1 -8.21 -6.32 11.97
C ALA A 1 -7.78 -6.18 10.50
N SER A 2 -7.56 -7.28 9.79
CA SER A 2 -7.02 -7.26 8.41
C SER A 2 -7.89 -6.45 7.44
N ALA A 3 -9.21 -6.59 7.44
CA ALA A 3 -10.10 -5.80 6.60
C ALA A 3 -10.08 -4.30 6.95
N SER A 4 -10.10 -3.95 8.23
CA SER A 4 -10.05 -2.55 8.69
C SER A 4 -8.67 -1.89 8.46
N CYS A 5 -7.58 -2.67 8.58
CA CYS A 5 -6.23 -2.20 8.23
C CYS A 5 -5.93 -2.28 6.73
N VAL A 6 -6.86 -2.85 5.94
CA VAL A 6 -6.71 -3.03 4.49
C VAL A 6 -5.44 -3.82 4.16
N THR A 7 -5.28 -4.98 4.78
CA THR A 7 -4.06 -5.78 4.65
C THR A 7 -4.25 -6.98 3.73
N GLY A 8 -5.33 -7.79 3.93
CA GLY A 8 -5.58 -8.97 3.10
C GLY A 8 -5.15 -10.30 3.71
N LEU A 9 -4.35 -10.32 4.79
CA LEU A 9 -4.04 -11.56 5.48
C LEU A 9 -5.29 -12.13 6.14
N ALA A 10 -5.66 -13.35 5.78
CA ALA A 10 -6.86 -14.02 6.25
C ALA A 10 -6.55 -15.36 6.92
N VAL A 11 -7.20 -15.64 8.04
CA VAL A 11 -7.13 -16.93 8.75
C VAL A 11 -8.14 -17.92 8.16
N VAL A 12 -9.22 -17.40 7.58
CA VAL A 12 -10.29 -18.15 6.92
C VAL A 12 -10.55 -17.55 5.55
N ASP A 13 -11.01 -18.37 4.61
CA ASP A 13 -11.33 -17.89 3.28
C ASP A 13 -12.61 -17.03 3.30
N PRO A 14 -12.54 -15.77 2.82
CA PRO A 14 -13.69 -14.87 2.85
C PRO A 14 -14.87 -15.31 2.02
N GLY A 15 -14.63 -16.01 0.91
CA GLY A 15 -15.67 -16.41 -0.03
C GLY A 15 -16.54 -17.56 0.48
N THR A 16 -15.93 -18.50 1.19
CA THR A 16 -16.60 -19.73 1.64
C THR A 16 -17.02 -19.69 3.11
N TYR A 17 -16.27 -18.99 3.96
CA TYR A 17 -16.54 -18.96 5.40
C TYR A 17 -17.65 -17.95 5.77
N PHE A 18 -17.67 -16.77 5.14
CA PHE A 18 -18.63 -15.72 5.48
C PHE A 18 -19.91 -15.83 4.65
N THR A 19 -21.05 -15.68 5.31
CA THR A 19 -22.35 -15.47 4.65
C THR A 19 -22.32 -14.18 3.83
N PHE A 20 -23.26 -14.01 2.92
CA PHE A 20 -23.40 -12.80 2.12
C PHE A 20 -23.43 -11.52 2.96
N SER A 21 -24.14 -11.51 4.10
CA SER A 21 -24.14 -10.39 5.03
C SER A 21 -22.75 -10.14 5.66
N GLY A 22 -22.01 -11.21 5.98
CA GLY A 22 -20.63 -11.11 6.47
C GLY A 22 -19.66 -10.53 5.42
N GLN A 23 -19.83 -10.92 4.16
CA GLN A 23 -19.06 -10.35 3.04
C GLN A 23 -19.35 -8.86 2.82
N ILE A 24 -20.60 -8.41 3.00
CA ILE A 24 -20.95 -6.97 2.99
C ILE A 24 -20.27 -6.24 4.14
N VAL A 25 -20.28 -6.80 5.35
CA VAL A 25 -19.57 -6.18 6.49
C VAL A 25 -18.06 -6.08 6.22
N LEU A 26 -17.45 -7.12 5.65
CA LEU A 26 -16.05 -7.07 5.22
C LEU A 26 -15.81 -5.95 4.21
N LEU A 27 -16.68 -5.82 3.20
CA LEU A 27 -16.58 -4.78 2.18
C LEU A 27 -16.66 -3.37 2.78
N LEU A 28 -17.57 -3.14 3.73
CA LEU A 28 -17.68 -1.88 4.44
C LEU A 28 -16.43 -1.57 5.28
N LEU A 29 -15.87 -2.57 5.96
CA LEU A 29 -14.63 -2.41 6.71
C LEU A 29 -13.45 -2.08 5.78
N ILE A 30 -13.35 -2.71 4.62
CA ILE A 30 -12.34 -2.42 3.59
C ILE A 30 -12.48 -0.97 3.10
N GLN A 31 -13.70 -0.54 2.77
CA GLN A 31 -13.95 0.82 2.30
C GLN A 31 -13.59 1.88 3.35
N MET A 32 -14.01 1.66 4.61
CA MET A 32 -13.65 2.53 5.73
C MET A 32 -12.13 2.58 5.96
N GLY A 33 -11.48 1.41 5.92
CA GLY A 33 -10.05 1.29 6.06
C GLY A 33 -9.28 1.97 4.92
N GLY A 34 -9.70 1.79 3.67
CA GLY A 34 -9.07 2.36 2.47
C GLY A 34 -9.13 3.88 2.43
N LEU A 35 -10.28 4.47 2.72
CA LEU A 35 -10.42 5.93 2.83
C LEU A 35 -9.70 6.50 4.05
N GLY A 36 -9.31 5.67 5.00
CA GLY A 36 -8.75 6.07 6.28
C GLY A 36 -9.84 6.41 7.31
N ILE A 37 -9.74 5.78 8.46
CA ILE A 37 -10.72 5.89 9.55
C ILE A 37 -10.97 7.36 9.93
N LEU A 38 -9.90 8.16 9.97
CA LEU A 38 -10.00 9.58 10.32
C LEU A 38 -10.73 10.40 9.25
N THR A 39 -10.49 10.12 7.97
CA THR A 39 -11.17 10.76 6.84
C THR A 39 -12.66 10.45 6.89
N PHE A 40 -13.01 9.20 7.20
CA PHE A 40 -14.39 8.76 7.32
C PHE A 40 -15.08 9.40 8.53
N ALA A 41 -14.42 9.42 9.69
CA ALA A 41 -14.94 10.05 10.90
C ALA A 41 -15.20 11.56 10.71
N THR A 42 -14.30 12.26 10.01
CA THR A 42 -14.47 13.70 9.73
C THR A 42 -15.55 13.97 8.69
N PHE A 43 -15.76 13.05 7.74
CA PHE A 43 -16.89 13.12 6.81
C PHE A 43 -18.23 13.05 7.54
N PHE A 44 -18.42 12.06 8.40
CA PHE A 44 -19.64 11.95 9.20
C PHE A 44 -19.83 13.14 10.16
N ALA A 45 -18.75 13.59 10.81
CA ALA A 45 -18.81 14.79 11.67
C ALA A 45 -19.24 16.04 10.87
N SER A 46 -18.79 16.18 9.63
CA SER A 46 -19.17 17.30 8.75
C SER A 46 -20.64 17.23 8.30
N LEU A 47 -21.17 16.03 8.09
CA LEU A 47 -22.60 15.82 7.79
C LEU A 47 -23.50 16.12 8.98
N MET A 48 -23.04 15.79 10.19
CA MET A 48 -23.78 16.07 11.43
C MET A 48 -23.71 17.53 11.88
N ARG A 49 -23.17 18.45 11.08
CA ARG A 49 -22.98 19.88 11.37
C ARG A 49 -22.21 20.16 12.67
N GLN A 50 -21.53 19.19 13.23
CA GLN A 50 -20.63 19.41 14.36
C GLN A 50 -19.30 19.92 13.82
N GLY A 51 -18.89 21.11 14.25
CA GLY A 51 -17.62 21.71 13.83
C GLY A 51 -16.44 20.80 14.16
N VAL A 52 -15.60 20.55 13.18
CA VAL A 52 -14.37 19.77 13.37
C VAL A 52 -13.44 20.57 14.27
N GLY A 53 -13.09 20.07 15.44
CA GLY A 53 -12.25 20.77 16.42
C GLY A 53 -10.82 21.00 15.88
N ILE A 54 -10.16 22.05 16.35
CA ILE A 54 -8.80 22.43 15.94
C ILE A 54 -7.79 21.31 16.09
N LYS A 55 -7.92 20.46 17.12
CA LYS A 55 -7.06 19.29 17.34
C LYS A 55 -7.21 18.22 16.24
N GLN A 56 -8.43 18.03 15.71
CA GLN A 56 -8.68 17.11 14.61
C GLN A 56 -8.13 17.65 13.29
N HIS A 57 -8.19 18.98 13.08
CA HIS A 57 -7.54 19.62 11.93
C HIS A 57 -6.02 19.43 11.94
N VAL A 58 -5.36 19.58 13.08
CA VAL A 58 -3.91 19.38 13.22
C VAL A 58 -3.53 17.92 12.94
N ALA A 59 -4.26 16.96 13.51
CA ALA A 59 -4.01 15.53 13.28
C ALA A 59 -4.20 15.15 11.80
N MET A 60 -5.22 15.69 11.14
CA MET A 60 -5.42 15.51 9.70
C MET A 60 -4.28 16.10 8.86
N HIS A 61 -3.76 17.25 9.25
CA HIS A 61 -2.65 17.91 8.57
C HIS A 61 -1.36 17.08 8.63
N GLU A 62 -1.10 16.44 9.78
CA GLU A 62 0.05 15.55 9.98
C GLU A 62 -0.08 14.24 9.18
N ILE A 63 -1.28 13.66 9.11
CA ILE A 63 -1.52 12.37 8.43
C ILE A 63 -1.48 12.52 6.90
N LEU A 64 -1.94 13.63 6.36
CA LEU A 64 -2.00 13.84 4.91
C LEU A 64 -0.80 14.59 4.33
N GLU A 65 0.17 14.97 5.18
CA GLU A 65 1.47 15.59 4.81
C GLU A 65 1.37 16.71 3.75
N SER A 66 0.19 17.34 3.58
CA SER A 66 0.01 18.36 2.56
C SER A 66 -0.49 19.68 3.13
N GLU A 67 0.38 20.67 3.13
CA GLU A 67 0.15 22.03 3.66
C GLU A 67 -1.04 22.78 3.04
N SER A 68 -1.59 22.35 1.92
CA SER A 68 -2.55 23.20 1.18
C SER A 68 -3.90 22.55 0.89
N LEU A 69 -4.12 21.27 1.18
CA LEU A 69 -5.32 20.58 0.70
C LEU A 69 -6.55 20.68 1.63
N PHE A 70 -6.37 21.05 2.91
CA PHE A 70 -7.46 21.01 3.89
C PHE A 70 -8.21 22.33 4.13
N SER A 71 -7.81 23.43 3.52
CA SER A 71 -8.50 24.71 3.68
C SER A 71 -9.82 24.82 2.91
N THR A 72 -10.17 23.82 2.09
CA THR A 72 -11.36 23.92 1.22
C THR A 72 -12.46 22.98 1.68
N LYS A 73 -13.55 23.53 2.23
CA LYS A 73 -14.84 22.84 2.34
C LYS A 73 -15.14 22.17 1.00
N GLY A 74 -15.28 20.83 0.99
CA GLY A 74 -15.56 20.06 -0.24
C GLY A 74 -14.40 19.20 -0.75
N LEU A 75 -13.20 19.27 -0.19
CA LEU A 75 -12.11 18.35 -0.59
C LEU A 75 -12.47 16.90 -0.26
N LEU A 76 -12.98 16.66 0.94
CA LEU A 76 -13.41 15.35 1.40
C LEU A 76 -14.50 14.75 0.49
N GLN A 77 -15.49 15.58 0.10
CA GLN A 77 -16.51 15.15 -0.86
C GLN A 77 -15.91 14.79 -2.22
N LYS A 78 -14.91 15.55 -2.68
CA LYS A 78 -14.18 15.23 -3.94
C LYS A 78 -13.41 13.94 -3.85
N LEU A 79 -12.77 13.65 -2.70
CA LEU A 79 -12.06 12.40 -2.48
C LEU A 79 -13.01 11.21 -2.54
N ILE A 80 -14.13 11.27 -1.82
CA ILE A 80 -15.13 10.19 -1.82
C ILE A 80 -15.73 10.01 -3.22
N PHE A 81 -16.09 11.11 -3.88
CA PHE A 81 -16.64 11.05 -5.24
C PHE A 81 -15.63 10.44 -6.23
N LEU A 82 -14.35 10.84 -6.16
CA LEU A 82 -13.29 10.30 -7.00
C LEU A 82 -13.11 8.80 -6.75
N THR A 83 -13.06 8.37 -5.48
CA THR A 83 -12.96 6.96 -5.09
C THR A 83 -14.11 6.16 -5.69
N LEU A 84 -15.35 6.54 -5.39
CA LEU A 84 -16.53 5.84 -5.89
C LEU A 84 -16.60 5.82 -7.42
N THR A 85 -16.14 6.87 -8.10
CA THR A 85 -16.10 6.90 -9.56
C THR A 85 -15.09 5.91 -10.12
N ILE A 86 -13.87 5.83 -9.57
CA ILE A 86 -12.85 4.89 -10.03
C ILE A 86 -13.28 3.45 -9.73
N GLU A 87 -13.84 3.20 -8.55
CA GLU A 87 -14.36 1.89 -8.16
C GLU A 87 -15.52 1.45 -9.05
N ALA A 88 -16.45 2.33 -9.37
CA ALA A 88 -17.57 2.03 -10.26
C ALA A 88 -17.10 1.70 -11.68
N ILE A 89 -16.18 2.48 -12.23
CA ILE A 89 -15.57 2.20 -13.56
C ILE A 89 -14.87 0.84 -13.51
N GLY A 90 -14.07 0.60 -12.47
CA GLY A 90 -13.38 -0.67 -12.27
C GLY A 90 -14.35 -1.85 -12.17
N ALA A 91 -15.44 -1.72 -11.41
CA ALA A 91 -16.45 -2.75 -11.28
C ALA A 91 -17.13 -3.08 -12.62
N VAL A 92 -17.42 -2.08 -13.45
CA VAL A 92 -17.98 -2.29 -14.80
C VAL A 92 -17.00 -3.04 -15.69
N ILE A 93 -15.71 -2.65 -15.68
CA ILE A 93 -14.70 -3.33 -16.50
C ILE A 93 -14.50 -4.77 -16.00
N ILE A 94 -14.42 -4.98 -14.69
CA ILE A 94 -14.33 -6.32 -14.08
C ILE A 94 -15.54 -7.16 -14.49
N PHE A 95 -16.76 -6.60 -14.40
CA PHE A 95 -18.00 -7.30 -14.80
C PHE A 95 -17.96 -7.80 -16.25
N MET A 96 -17.33 -7.05 -17.14
CA MET A 96 -17.16 -7.42 -18.55
C MET A 96 -15.97 -8.38 -18.78
N SER A 97 -15.02 -8.43 -17.83
CA SER A 97 -13.73 -9.12 -17.98
C SER A 97 -13.70 -10.51 -17.36
N TRP A 98 -14.77 -10.95 -16.70
CA TRP A 98 -14.83 -12.32 -16.18
C TRP A 98 -14.64 -13.32 -17.32
N GLY A 99 -13.73 -14.28 -17.13
CA GLY A 99 -13.47 -15.34 -18.11
C GLY A 99 -14.74 -16.15 -18.42
N ARG A 100 -14.72 -16.87 -19.55
CA ARG A 100 -15.84 -17.73 -19.95
C ARG A 100 -16.09 -18.86 -18.95
N ASP A 101 -15.08 -19.27 -18.23
CA ASP A 101 -15.09 -20.37 -17.25
C ASP A 101 -15.59 -19.91 -15.87
N ALA A 102 -15.68 -18.61 -15.63
CA ALA A 102 -16.23 -18.05 -14.40
C ALA A 102 -17.76 -18.18 -14.40
N GLN A 103 -18.25 -19.28 -13.85
CA GLN A 103 -19.69 -19.53 -13.71
C GLN A 103 -20.23 -18.82 -12.46
N PHE A 104 -21.31 -18.07 -12.64
CA PHE A 104 -22.04 -17.41 -11.55
C PHE A 104 -23.46 -17.97 -11.50
N GLU A 105 -23.96 -18.24 -10.29
CA GLU A 105 -25.33 -18.74 -10.08
C GLU A 105 -26.39 -17.81 -10.68
N ASN A 106 -26.17 -16.51 -10.58
CA ASN A 106 -27.07 -15.49 -11.12
C ASN A 106 -26.34 -14.16 -11.37
N LEU A 107 -27.02 -13.25 -12.07
CA LEU A 107 -26.49 -11.92 -12.40
C LEU A 107 -26.14 -11.10 -11.15
N GLY A 108 -26.93 -11.23 -10.06
CA GLY A 108 -26.69 -10.50 -8.81
C GLY A 108 -25.37 -10.89 -8.16
N VAL A 109 -25.03 -12.17 -8.14
CA VAL A 109 -23.75 -12.69 -7.64
C VAL A 109 -22.59 -12.14 -8.48
N LYS A 110 -22.71 -12.15 -9.80
CA LYS A 110 -21.69 -11.59 -10.70
C LYS A 110 -21.47 -10.11 -10.46
N ILE A 111 -22.52 -9.32 -10.27
CA ILE A 111 -22.43 -7.90 -9.95
C ILE A 111 -21.73 -7.70 -8.60
N PHE A 112 -22.11 -8.46 -7.57
CA PHE A 112 -21.52 -8.37 -6.24
C PHE A 112 -20.02 -8.71 -6.26
N PHE A 113 -19.61 -9.79 -6.93
CA PHE A 113 -18.20 -10.15 -7.11
C PHE A 113 -17.40 -9.05 -7.80
N SER A 114 -17.99 -8.43 -8.84
CA SER A 114 -17.33 -7.35 -9.56
C SER A 114 -17.13 -6.10 -8.70
N ILE A 115 -18.13 -5.71 -7.91
CA ILE A 115 -18.05 -4.59 -6.97
C ILE A 115 -17.06 -4.90 -5.86
N PHE A 116 -17.12 -6.10 -5.28
CA PHE A 116 -16.23 -6.52 -4.20
C PHE A 116 -14.76 -6.44 -4.61
N HIS A 117 -14.41 -7.03 -5.77
CA HIS A 117 -13.04 -7.03 -6.26
C HIS A 117 -12.57 -5.63 -6.69
N ALA A 118 -13.46 -4.78 -7.24
CA ALA A 118 -13.10 -3.41 -7.57
C ALA A 118 -12.76 -2.57 -6.33
N ILE A 119 -13.58 -2.65 -5.29
CA ILE A 119 -13.35 -1.96 -4.01
C ILE A 119 -12.11 -2.53 -3.32
N SER A 120 -11.99 -3.86 -3.24
CA SER A 120 -10.84 -4.52 -2.62
C SER A 120 -9.53 -4.15 -3.33
N ALA A 121 -9.54 -4.06 -4.68
CA ALA A 121 -8.37 -3.68 -5.47
C ALA A 121 -8.01 -2.20 -5.32
N PHE A 122 -8.97 -1.29 -5.42
CA PHE A 122 -8.71 0.15 -5.28
C PHE A 122 -8.28 0.52 -3.86
N CYS A 123 -8.91 -0.08 -2.85
CA CYS A 123 -8.50 0.08 -1.45
C CYS A 123 -7.17 -0.61 -1.13
N ASN A 124 -6.60 -1.41 -2.03
CA ASN A 124 -5.40 -2.23 -1.79
C ASN A 124 -5.60 -3.21 -0.64
N ALA A 125 -6.75 -3.89 -0.59
CA ALA A 125 -7.13 -4.73 0.54
C ALA A 125 -6.79 -6.21 0.37
N GLY A 126 -6.60 -6.70 -0.86
CA GLY A 126 -6.18 -8.07 -1.15
C GLY A 126 -7.20 -9.17 -0.87
N PHE A 127 -8.41 -8.82 -0.47
CA PHE A 127 -9.46 -9.80 -0.26
C PHE A 127 -10.10 -10.21 -1.57
N SER A 128 -10.19 -11.52 -1.79
CA SER A 128 -10.93 -12.14 -2.88
C SER A 128 -12.08 -12.98 -2.34
N LEU A 129 -13.15 -13.14 -3.14
CA LEU A 129 -14.22 -14.08 -2.87
C LEU A 129 -13.94 -15.47 -3.48
N TYR A 130 -12.79 -15.64 -4.16
CA TYR A 130 -12.30 -16.94 -4.62
C TYR A 130 -11.31 -17.52 -3.61
N PRO A 131 -11.38 -18.83 -3.29
CA PRO A 131 -10.60 -19.45 -2.22
C PRO A 131 -9.09 -19.32 -2.37
N ALA A 132 -8.57 -19.43 -3.59
CA ALA A 132 -7.14 -19.26 -3.88
C ALA A 132 -6.83 -17.88 -4.49
N GLY A 133 -7.64 -16.87 -4.22
CA GLY A 133 -7.50 -15.56 -4.85
C GLY A 133 -7.73 -15.61 -6.36
N LEU A 134 -7.00 -14.80 -7.12
CA LEU A 134 -7.12 -14.78 -8.58
C LEU A 134 -6.33 -15.92 -9.27
N PHE A 135 -5.70 -16.80 -8.51
CA PHE A 135 -5.04 -18.01 -8.99
C PHE A 135 -6.04 -19.18 -9.21
N THR A 136 -7.28 -19.04 -8.73
CA THR A 136 -8.35 -20.05 -8.90
C THR A 136 -8.63 -20.31 -10.38
N GLU A 137 -8.77 -21.59 -10.76
CA GLU A 137 -8.98 -22.06 -12.16
C GLU A 137 -9.95 -21.21 -13.00
N PRO A 138 -11.16 -20.81 -12.53
CA PRO A 138 -12.11 -20.05 -13.35
C PRO A 138 -11.60 -18.68 -13.76
N VAL A 139 -10.63 -18.10 -13.04
CA VAL A 139 -10.14 -16.72 -13.26
C VAL A 139 -8.64 -16.65 -13.51
N ARG A 140 -7.92 -17.76 -13.42
CA ARG A 140 -6.46 -17.85 -13.58
C ARG A 140 -5.98 -17.26 -14.91
N PHE A 141 -6.73 -17.44 -15.98
CA PHE A 141 -6.38 -16.97 -17.33
C PHE A 141 -7.18 -15.73 -17.78
N ALA A 142 -7.89 -15.07 -16.86
CA ALA A 142 -8.65 -13.86 -17.15
C ALA A 142 -7.72 -12.62 -17.14
N TYR A 143 -6.80 -12.52 -18.10
CA TYR A 143 -5.76 -11.46 -18.12
C TYR A 143 -6.30 -10.04 -18.12
N VAL A 144 -7.45 -9.79 -18.76
CA VAL A 144 -8.10 -8.46 -18.74
C VAL A 144 -8.56 -8.11 -17.34
N LEU A 145 -9.08 -9.09 -16.58
CA LEU A 145 -9.42 -8.94 -15.16
C LEU A 145 -8.16 -8.59 -14.35
N HIS A 146 -7.07 -9.36 -14.54
CA HIS A 146 -5.82 -9.13 -13.84
C HIS A 146 -5.27 -7.72 -14.11
N LEU A 147 -5.22 -7.28 -15.35
CA LEU A 147 -4.76 -5.94 -15.70
C LEU A 147 -5.67 -4.85 -15.11
N THR A 148 -6.99 -5.07 -15.09
CA THR A 148 -7.94 -4.12 -14.50
C THR A 148 -7.72 -4.00 -12.99
N VAL A 149 -7.58 -5.13 -12.28
CA VAL A 149 -7.25 -5.16 -10.85
C VAL A 149 -5.91 -4.48 -10.59
N ALA A 150 -4.86 -4.77 -11.39
CA ALA A 150 -3.55 -4.13 -11.27
C ALA A 150 -3.64 -2.60 -11.44
N MET A 151 -4.42 -2.11 -12.39
CA MET A 151 -4.62 -0.67 -12.59
C MET A 151 -5.34 -0.03 -11.40
N LEU A 152 -6.37 -0.68 -10.84
CA LEU A 152 -7.05 -0.19 -9.64
C LEU A 152 -6.10 -0.11 -8.45
N ILE A 153 -5.25 -1.12 -8.24
CA ILE A 153 -4.20 -1.14 -7.23
C ILE A 153 -3.24 0.04 -7.40
N ILE A 154 -2.78 0.28 -8.63
CA ILE A 154 -1.88 1.41 -8.93
C ILE A 154 -2.55 2.74 -8.60
N PHE A 155 -3.81 2.95 -8.99
CA PHE A 155 -4.54 4.17 -8.66
C PHE A 155 -4.72 4.36 -7.15
N GLY A 156 -5.09 3.31 -6.41
CA GLY A 156 -5.17 3.35 -4.96
C GLY A 156 -3.82 3.66 -4.30
N GLY A 157 -2.74 3.03 -4.79
CA GLY A 157 -1.38 3.13 -4.24
C GLY A 157 -0.63 4.42 -4.56
N ILE A 158 -0.97 5.15 -5.64
CA ILE A 158 -0.32 6.42 -6.00
C ILE A 158 -0.71 7.56 -5.05
N GLY A 159 -1.89 7.50 -4.45
CA GLY A 159 -2.37 8.48 -3.49
C GLY A 159 -3.21 9.61 -4.10
N PHE A 160 -4.21 10.00 -3.34
CA PHE A 160 -5.19 11.03 -3.74
C PHE A 160 -4.56 12.38 -4.15
N PRO A 161 -3.53 12.92 -3.44
CA PRO A 161 -2.90 14.18 -3.85
C PRO A 161 -2.31 14.11 -5.25
N THR A 162 -1.70 12.98 -5.61
CA THR A 162 -1.11 12.75 -6.93
C THR A 162 -2.20 12.59 -8.01
N ILE A 163 -3.26 11.82 -7.71
CA ILE A 163 -4.39 11.65 -8.64
C ILE A 163 -5.02 13.01 -8.95
N LEU A 164 -5.26 13.84 -7.93
CA LEU A 164 -5.84 15.17 -8.09
C LEU A 164 -4.91 16.11 -8.87
N ASP A 165 -3.60 16.03 -8.68
CA ASP A 165 -2.64 16.84 -9.42
C ASP A 165 -2.56 16.42 -10.90
N VAL A 166 -2.66 15.12 -11.19
CA VAL A 166 -2.52 14.59 -12.55
C VAL A 166 -3.84 14.63 -13.32
N LEU A 167 -4.94 14.17 -12.72
CA LEU A 167 -6.21 13.89 -13.41
C LEU A 167 -7.30 14.93 -13.18
N SER A 168 -7.13 15.92 -12.27
CA SER A 168 -8.21 16.89 -12.07
C SER A 168 -8.44 17.76 -13.33
N PRO A 169 -9.70 18.00 -13.74
CA PRO A 169 -10.00 18.78 -14.93
C PRO A 169 -9.37 20.18 -14.93
N LYS A 170 -9.27 20.79 -13.72
CA LYS A 170 -8.62 22.10 -13.56
C LYS A 170 -7.12 22.04 -13.82
N ALA A 171 -6.45 21.00 -13.30
CA ALA A 171 -5.01 20.82 -13.51
C ALA A 171 -4.69 20.44 -14.96
N MET A 172 -5.56 19.66 -15.61
CA MET A 172 -5.43 19.30 -17.03
C MET A 172 -5.61 20.56 -17.91
N ARG A 173 -6.65 21.36 -17.71
CA ARG A 173 -6.84 22.63 -18.44
C ARG A 173 -5.67 23.57 -18.26
N ALA A 174 -5.21 23.78 -17.04
CA ALA A 174 -4.08 24.66 -16.76
C ALA A 174 -2.78 24.21 -17.44
N ARG A 175 -2.61 22.91 -17.70
CA ARG A 175 -1.48 22.38 -18.47
C ARG A 175 -1.67 22.46 -19.98
N MET A 176 -2.90 22.35 -20.46
CA MET A 176 -3.22 22.59 -21.89
C MET A 176 -2.99 24.06 -22.25
N GLU A 177 -3.34 24.99 -21.37
CA GLU A 177 -3.11 26.42 -21.53
C GLU A 177 -1.64 26.84 -21.33
N SER A 178 -0.91 26.07 -20.51
CA SER A 178 0.50 26.33 -20.18
C SER A 178 1.29 25.03 -20.17
N PRO A 179 1.78 24.55 -21.34
CA PRO A 179 2.48 23.25 -21.46
C PRO A 179 3.74 23.10 -20.60
N TRP A 180 4.37 24.21 -20.21
CA TRP A 180 5.53 24.25 -19.30
C TRP A 180 5.16 24.04 -17.82
N LYS A 181 3.88 24.02 -17.47
CA LYS A 181 3.39 23.82 -16.10
C LYS A 181 3.49 22.33 -15.73
N ASN A 182 4.60 21.97 -15.14
CA ASN A 182 4.90 20.60 -14.73
C ASN A 182 4.01 20.13 -13.54
N TRP A 183 3.93 18.82 -13.35
CA TRP A 183 3.38 18.20 -12.14
C TRP A 183 4.11 18.70 -10.89
N LYS A 184 3.42 18.70 -9.76
CA LYS A 184 4.05 18.98 -8.46
C LYS A 184 5.22 18.02 -8.23
N MET A 185 6.25 18.48 -7.52
CA MET A 185 7.45 17.67 -7.27
C MET A 185 7.12 16.36 -6.55
N SER A 186 6.23 16.41 -5.55
CA SER A 186 5.75 15.23 -4.84
C SER A 186 5.11 14.21 -5.81
N SER A 187 4.23 14.66 -6.72
CA SER A 187 3.58 13.79 -7.71
C SER A 187 4.58 13.16 -8.67
N ARG A 188 5.59 13.91 -9.10
CA ARG A 188 6.67 13.39 -9.98
C ARG A 188 7.48 12.31 -9.27
N VAL A 189 7.92 12.57 -8.06
CA VAL A 189 8.68 11.60 -7.24
C VAL A 189 7.86 10.33 -7.05
N THR A 190 6.60 10.46 -6.65
CA THR A 190 5.69 9.34 -6.45
C THR A 190 5.55 8.48 -7.70
N ILE A 191 5.26 9.09 -8.86
CA ILE A 191 5.02 8.35 -10.11
C ILE A 191 6.30 7.67 -10.59
N TYR A 192 7.44 8.39 -10.63
CA TYR A 192 8.69 7.82 -11.12
C TYR A 192 9.21 6.70 -10.21
N THR A 193 9.15 6.88 -8.89
CA THR A 193 9.56 5.84 -7.95
C THR A 193 8.64 4.62 -8.04
N SER A 194 7.32 4.82 -8.13
CA SER A 194 6.38 3.71 -8.30
C SER A 194 6.61 2.96 -9.61
N ALA A 195 6.77 3.67 -10.72
CA ALA A 195 7.05 3.06 -12.02
C ALA A 195 8.37 2.27 -12.01
N ALA A 196 9.43 2.85 -11.42
CA ALA A 196 10.72 2.17 -11.31
C ALA A 196 10.65 0.89 -10.47
N LEU A 197 9.96 0.92 -9.33
CA LEU A 197 9.79 -0.25 -8.48
C LEU A 197 8.93 -1.34 -9.15
N ILE A 198 7.85 -0.95 -9.84
CA ILE A 198 7.02 -1.89 -10.60
C ILE A 198 7.86 -2.51 -11.74
N PHE A 199 8.61 -1.72 -12.47
CA PHE A 199 9.47 -2.23 -13.54
C PHE A 199 10.53 -3.20 -13.02
N LEU A 200 11.27 -2.83 -11.97
CA LEU A 200 12.28 -3.68 -11.34
C LEU A 200 11.68 -4.97 -10.79
N GLY A 201 10.52 -4.88 -10.13
CA GLY A 201 9.81 -6.05 -9.62
C GLY A 201 9.30 -6.97 -10.74
N THR A 202 8.78 -6.39 -11.84
CA THR A 202 8.34 -7.17 -13.01
C THR A 202 9.50 -7.94 -13.65
N VAL A 203 10.60 -7.24 -13.92
CA VAL A 203 11.79 -7.88 -14.51
C VAL A 203 12.39 -8.91 -13.56
N GLY A 204 12.50 -8.57 -12.27
CA GLY A 204 13.02 -9.49 -11.26
C GLY A 204 12.19 -10.75 -11.13
N PHE A 205 10.85 -10.63 -11.02
CA PHE A 205 9.95 -11.79 -10.95
C PHE A 205 10.04 -12.65 -12.21
N PHE A 206 9.99 -12.02 -13.38
CA PHE A 206 10.11 -12.72 -14.65
C PHE A 206 11.39 -13.55 -14.74
N LEU A 207 12.53 -12.96 -14.37
CA LEU A 207 13.82 -13.67 -14.44
C LEU A 207 13.96 -14.79 -13.39
N LEU A 208 13.47 -14.57 -12.17
CA LEU A 208 13.63 -15.51 -11.07
C LEU A 208 12.66 -16.70 -11.13
N GLU A 209 11.46 -16.47 -11.72
CA GLU A 209 10.40 -17.48 -11.76
C GLU A 209 10.15 -18.08 -13.15
N TYR A 210 10.95 -17.73 -14.14
CA TYR A 210 10.77 -18.16 -15.55
C TYR A 210 10.69 -19.68 -15.69
N TYR A 211 11.53 -20.42 -14.95
CA TYR A 211 11.56 -21.87 -14.94
C TYR A 211 10.79 -22.52 -13.79
N ASN A 212 10.05 -21.75 -13.00
CA ASN A 212 9.25 -22.23 -11.87
C ASN A 212 7.76 -21.90 -12.11
N THR A 213 7.21 -20.90 -11.46
CA THR A 213 5.78 -20.60 -11.52
C THR A 213 5.30 -20.10 -12.88
N LEU A 214 6.20 -19.61 -13.73
CA LEU A 214 5.90 -19.12 -15.08
C LEU A 214 6.16 -20.15 -16.18
N ALA A 215 6.67 -21.35 -15.84
CA ALA A 215 7.16 -22.33 -16.82
C ALA A 215 6.09 -22.84 -17.81
N GLU A 216 4.83 -22.87 -17.40
CA GLU A 216 3.69 -23.31 -18.22
C GLU A 216 3.06 -22.18 -19.04
N LEU A 217 3.46 -20.92 -18.82
CA LEU A 217 2.85 -19.74 -19.42
C LEU A 217 3.59 -19.32 -20.72
N ASN A 218 2.83 -18.83 -21.68
CA ASN A 218 3.41 -18.16 -22.84
C ASN A 218 4.13 -16.86 -22.44
N PHE A 219 5.03 -16.37 -23.26
CA PHE A 219 5.82 -15.16 -22.96
C PHE A 219 4.97 -13.95 -22.56
N VAL A 220 3.85 -13.69 -23.26
CA VAL A 220 2.94 -12.57 -22.95
C VAL A 220 2.21 -12.80 -21.62
N GLU A 221 1.75 -14.00 -21.38
CA GLU A 221 1.09 -14.41 -20.13
C GLU A 221 2.06 -14.31 -18.95
N ALA A 222 3.28 -14.80 -19.10
CA ALA A 222 4.34 -14.69 -18.11
C ALA A 222 4.68 -13.23 -17.79
N LEU A 223 4.67 -12.35 -18.80
CA LEU A 223 4.90 -10.92 -18.61
C LEU A 223 3.75 -10.25 -17.85
N ILE A 224 2.49 -10.59 -18.18
CA ILE A 224 1.31 -10.07 -17.46
C ILE A 224 1.31 -10.56 -16.01
N ALA A 225 1.58 -11.85 -15.77
CA ALA A 225 1.67 -12.39 -14.42
C ALA A 225 2.79 -11.73 -13.62
N SER A 226 3.98 -11.53 -14.21
CA SER A 226 5.10 -10.85 -13.56
C SER A 226 4.79 -9.39 -13.24
N PHE A 227 4.14 -8.68 -14.15
CA PHE A 227 3.66 -7.32 -13.91
C PHE A 227 2.66 -7.28 -12.76
N PHE A 228 1.68 -8.19 -12.76
CA PHE A 228 0.69 -8.27 -11.70
C PHE A 228 1.35 -8.55 -10.35
N GLN A 229 2.26 -9.51 -10.27
CA GLN A 229 2.98 -9.87 -9.03
C GLN A 229 3.85 -8.72 -8.53
N SER A 230 4.46 -7.95 -9.42
CA SER A 230 5.18 -6.73 -9.03
C SER A 230 4.23 -5.65 -8.48
N VAL A 231 3.07 -5.45 -9.11
CA VAL A 231 2.08 -4.47 -8.63
C VAL A 231 1.49 -4.88 -7.28
N THR A 232 1.18 -6.17 -7.09
CA THR A 232 0.54 -6.64 -5.87
C THR A 232 1.43 -6.54 -4.63
N THR A 233 2.77 -6.67 -4.78
CA THR A 233 3.72 -6.44 -3.66
C THR A 233 3.65 -5.02 -3.11
N ARG A 234 3.06 -4.08 -3.84
CA ARG A 234 2.88 -2.69 -3.42
C ARG A 234 1.57 -2.47 -2.68
N THR A 235 1.42 -3.22 -1.60
CA THR A 235 0.32 -3.13 -0.62
C THR A 235 -1.05 -3.60 -1.13
N ALA A 236 -1.11 -4.59 -2.04
CA ALA A 236 -2.39 -5.01 -2.61
C ALA A 236 -2.84 -6.42 -2.21
N GLY A 237 -1.94 -7.39 -2.12
CA GLY A 237 -2.21 -8.71 -1.56
C GLY A 237 -2.92 -9.73 -2.45
N PHE A 238 -3.32 -9.35 -3.67
CA PHE A 238 -3.87 -10.32 -4.62
C PHE A 238 -2.77 -11.21 -5.21
N ASN A 239 -3.07 -12.47 -5.45
CA ASN A 239 -2.16 -13.42 -6.08
C ASN A 239 -2.76 -14.00 -7.36
N THR A 240 -1.94 -14.11 -8.40
CA THR A 240 -2.24 -14.82 -9.66
C THR A 240 -1.36 -16.04 -9.85
N VAL A 241 -0.47 -16.29 -8.90
CA VAL A 241 0.38 -17.47 -8.79
C VAL A 241 0.37 -17.96 -7.35
N ASP A 242 0.75 -19.22 -7.13
CA ASP A 242 0.92 -19.75 -5.78
C ASP A 242 2.19 -19.18 -5.13
N ILE A 243 2.00 -18.39 -4.08
CA ILE A 243 3.11 -17.75 -3.35
C ILE A 243 3.92 -18.78 -2.53
N SER A 244 3.30 -19.90 -2.15
CA SER A 244 3.95 -20.92 -1.30
C SER A 244 5.08 -21.66 -1.98
N VAL A 245 5.08 -21.70 -3.33
CA VAL A 245 6.08 -22.42 -4.16
C VAL A 245 7.12 -21.49 -4.80
N LEU A 246 7.13 -20.21 -4.45
CA LEU A 246 8.11 -19.25 -4.97
C LEU A 246 9.52 -19.58 -4.49
N ASN A 247 10.49 -19.32 -5.36
CA ASN A 247 11.90 -19.46 -5.05
C ASN A 247 12.34 -18.52 -3.91
N VAL A 248 13.31 -18.92 -3.12
CA VAL A 248 13.88 -18.12 -2.02
C VAL A 248 14.33 -16.73 -2.47
N PRO A 249 15.06 -16.54 -3.59
CA PRO A 249 15.40 -15.19 -4.09
C PRO A 249 14.19 -14.33 -4.38
N THR A 250 13.10 -14.90 -4.90
CA THR A 250 11.83 -14.18 -5.17
C THR A 250 11.16 -13.73 -3.89
N LEU A 251 11.13 -14.60 -2.86
CA LEU A 251 10.59 -14.23 -1.54
C LEU A 251 11.39 -13.07 -0.92
N MET A 252 12.73 -13.11 -1.00
CA MET A 252 13.58 -12.01 -0.51
C MET A 252 13.35 -10.71 -1.28
N MET A 253 13.23 -10.77 -2.60
CA MET A 253 12.88 -9.62 -3.43
C MET A 253 11.51 -9.06 -3.05
N PHE A 254 10.51 -9.92 -2.83
CA PHE A 254 9.18 -9.51 -2.40
C PHE A 254 9.19 -8.85 -1.02
N ILE A 255 9.93 -9.39 -0.05
CA ILE A 255 10.11 -8.77 1.28
C ILE A 255 10.63 -7.33 1.12
N PHE A 256 11.64 -7.13 0.26
CA PHE A 256 12.17 -5.79 -0.03
C PHE A 256 11.14 -4.87 -0.69
N LEU A 257 10.42 -5.34 -1.72
CA LEU A 257 9.41 -4.55 -2.42
C LEU A 257 8.21 -4.23 -1.52
N MET A 258 7.76 -5.18 -0.70
CA MET A 258 6.67 -4.99 0.27
C MET A 258 7.02 -3.96 1.34
N PHE A 259 8.27 -3.97 1.83
CA PHE A 259 8.74 -3.01 2.82
C PHE A 259 8.64 -1.56 2.32
N ILE A 260 8.84 -1.34 1.00
CA ILE A 260 8.59 -0.07 0.33
C ILE A 260 7.11 -0.01 -0.09
N GLY A 261 6.27 0.42 0.83
CA GLY A 261 4.82 0.46 0.64
C GLY A 261 4.33 1.49 -0.38
N ALA A 262 3.13 1.98 -0.17
CA ALA A 262 2.47 2.90 -1.07
C ALA A 262 2.90 4.36 -0.87
N SER A 263 2.34 5.27 -1.68
CA SER A 263 2.68 6.69 -1.66
C SER A 263 1.97 7.45 -0.53
N PRO A 264 2.42 8.65 -0.15
CA PRO A 264 1.71 9.48 0.82
C PRO A 264 0.28 9.80 0.38
N GLY A 265 -0.66 9.73 1.33
CA GLY A 265 -2.08 9.95 1.05
C GLY A 265 -2.73 8.89 0.16
N SER A 266 -2.18 7.68 0.12
CA SER A 266 -2.74 6.50 -0.56
C SER A 266 -3.54 5.60 0.38
N THR A 267 -4.17 4.59 -0.19
CA THR A 267 -4.90 3.56 0.54
C THR A 267 -3.98 2.54 1.23
N GLY A 268 -2.70 2.40 0.81
CA GLY A 268 -1.75 1.43 1.33
C GLY A 268 -0.90 1.91 2.51
N GLY A 269 -0.34 0.96 3.27
CA GLY A 269 0.54 1.19 4.43
C GLY A 269 2.04 1.17 4.07
N GLY A 270 2.86 0.73 5.01
CA GLY A 270 4.31 0.60 4.86
C GLY A 270 5.08 1.92 4.77
N ILE A 271 6.39 1.82 4.49
CA ILE A 271 7.24 2.99 4.26
C ILE A 271 6.86 3.67 2.95
N LYS A 272 6.62 4.97 2.99
CA LYS A 272 6.15 5.71 1.82
C LYS A 272 7.23 5.81 0.73
N THR A 273 6.79 5.76 -0.54
CA THR A 273 7.70 5.90 -1.71
C THR A 273 8.55 7.15 -1.66
N THR A 274 8.00 8.27 -1.17
CA THR A 274 8.74 9.52 -0.99
C THR A 274 9.82 9.40 0.06
N THR A 275 9.56 8.73 1.19
CA THR A 275 10.55 8.44 2.23
C THR A 275 11.72 7.65 1.66
N PHE A 276 11.44 6.58 0.93
CA PHE A 276 12.46 5.76 0.26
C PHE A 276 13.29 6.59 -0.73
N THR A 277 12.64 7.40 -1.56
CA THR A 277 13.33 8.27 -2.52
C THR A 277 14.24 9.28 -1.83
N VAL A 278 13.79 9.91 -0.74
CA VAL A 278 14.61 10.85 0.04
C VAL A 278 15.86 10.16 0.61
N ILE A 279 15.71 8.94 1.12
CA ILE A 279 16.85 8.15 1.62
C ILE A 279 17.85 7.87 0.49
N LEU A 280 17.39 7.38 -0.67
CA LEU A 280 18.26 7.10 -1.80
C LEU A 280 19.02 8.35 -2.26
N ILE A 281 18.34 9.50 -2.36
CA ILE A 281 18.96 10.76 -2.76
C ILE A 281 19.97 11.24 -1.72
N THR A 282 19.67 11.06 -0.43
CA THR A 282 20.59 11.43 0.64
C THR A 282 21.85 10.57 0.58
N VAL A 283 21.70 9.25 0.46
CA VAL A 283 22.84 8.33 0.29
C VAL A 283 23.67 8.70 -0.94
N TRP A 284 23.01 8.96 -2.08
CA TRP A 284 23.68 9.35 -3.32
C TRP A 284 24.41 10.71 -3.21
N ALA A 285 23.80 11.71 -2.53
CA ALA A 285 24.42 13.01 -2.28
C ALA A 285 25.66 12.86 -1.37
N THR A 286 25.57 12.00 -0.33
CA THR A 286 26.68 11.70 0.58
C THR A 286 27.84 11.03 -0.16
N ILE A 287 27.58 10.00 -0.98
CA ILE A 287 28.61 9.33 -1.79
C ILE A 287 29.31 10.31 -2.74
N ARG A 288 28.56 11.28 -3.29
CA ARG A 288 29.09 12.30 -4.17
C ARG A 288 29.68 13.53 -3.45
N ASN A 289 29.73 13.51 -2.14
CA ASN A 289 30.21 14.62 -1.29
C ASN A 289 29.48 15.94 -1.61
N LYS A 290 28.21 15.91 -1.95
CA LYS A 290 27.39 17.10 -2.18
C LYS A 290 26.86 17.66 -0.86
N ARG A 291 26.98 18.98 -0.68
CA ARG A 291 26.43 19.67 0.50
C ARG A 291 24.91 19.70 0.53
N ASN A 292 24.27 19.76 -0.62
CA ASN A 292 22.82 19.85 -0.76
C ASN A 292 22.24 18.62 -1.44
N MET A 293 21.08 18.18 -0.94
CA MET A 293 20.28 17.13 -1.57
C MET A 293 19.33 17.78 -2.56
N GLU A 294 19.43 17.40 -3.83
CA GLU A 294 18.69 18.03 -4.92
C GLU A 294 17.86 17.01 -5.68
N ILE A 295 16.60 17.36 -5.95
CA ILE A 295 15.72 16.65 -6.90
C ILE A 295 15.32 17.60 -8.02
N GLY A 296 15.79 17.35 -9.23
CA GLY A 296 15.63 18.27 -10.35
C GLY A 296 16.27 19.61 -10.03
N HIS A 297 15.49 20.68 -9.95
CA HIS A 297 15.96 22.04 -9.63
C HIS A 297 15.52 22.52 -8.23
N ARG A 298 15.32 21.61 -7.29
CA ARG A 298 14.88 21.94 -5.92
C ARG A 298 15.74 21.25 -4.87
N THR A 299 16.09 21.96 -3.82
CA THR A 299 16.83 21.45 -2.66
C THR A 299 15.89 20.88 -1.62
N ILE A 300 16.20 19.70 -1.09
CA ILE A 300 15.49 19.06 0.02
C ILE A 300 16.13 19.52 1.33
N PRO A 301 15.36 20.05 2.29
CA PRO A 301 15.89 20.41 3.60
C PRO A 301 16.44 19.18 4.35
N HIS A 302 17.54 19.36 5.10
CA HIS A 302 18.14 18.29 5.91
C HIS A 302 17.15 17.71 6.95
N SER A 303 16.23 18.52 7.47
CA SER A 303 15.17 18.05 8.39
C SER A 303 14.29 16.96 7.79
N VAL A 304 14.00 17.02 6.49
CA VAL A 304 13.23 15.98 5.79
C VAL A 304 14.03 14.68 5.69
N SER A 305 15.33 14.77 5.47
CA SER A 305 16.23 13.61 5.43
C SER A 305 16.32 12.93 6.80
N TYR A 306 16.53 13.68 7.88
CA TYR A 306 16.52 13.12 9.24
C TYR A 306 15.20 12.43 9.57
N LYS A 307 14.06 13.04 9.21
CA LYS A 307 12.74 12.43 9.36
C LYS A 307 12.63 11.13 8.57
N ALA A 308 13.10 11.09 7.33
CA ALA A 308 13.07 9.90 6.49
C ALA A 308 13.90 8.74 7.05
N PHE A 309 15.13 9.03 7.52
CA PHE A 309 15.96 8.01 8.17
C PHE A 309 15.36 7.52 9.49
N SER A 310 14.79 8.41 10.32
CA SER A 310 14.12 8.01 11.56
C SER A 310 12.96 7.06 11.30
N VAL A 311 12.09 7.38 10.31
CA VAL A 311 10.97 6.52 9.90
C VAL A 311 11.45 5.15 9.45
N PHE A 312 12.48 5.10 8.59
CA PHE A 312 13.04 3.87 8.07
C PHE A 312 13.64 3.00 9.18
N THR A 313 14.49 3.58 10.03
CA THR A 313 15.15 2.87 11.12
C THR A 313 14.12 2.31 12.11
N PHE A 314 13.13 3.12 12.49
CA PHE A 314 12.08 2.69 13.40
C PHE A 314 11.21 1.57 12.81
N ALA A 315 10.87 1.66 11.52
CA ALA A 315 10.15 0.60 10.82
C ALA A 315 10.98 -0.70 10.75
N ALA A 316 12.27 -0.62 10.44
CA ALA A 316 13.15 -1.77 10.40
C ALA A 316 13.27 -2.44 11.79
N MET A 317 13.45 -1.63 12.85
CA MET A 317 13.53 -2.14 14.22
C MET A 317 12.26 -2.87 14.65
N ILE A 318 11.07 -2.31 14.35
CA ILE A 318 9.79 -2.96 14.65
C ILE A 318 9.68 -4.30 13.92
N ASN A 319 10.01 -4.35 12.63
CA ASN A 319 9.93 -5.60 11.88
C ASN A 319 10.90 -6.65 12.43
N ILE A 320 12.15 -6.30 12.69
CA ILE A 320 13.13 -7.22 13.30
C ILE A 320 12.64 -7.72 14.65
N PHE A 321 12.12 -6.83 15.50
CA PHE A 321 11.60 -7.19 16.82
C PHE A 321 10.40 -8.16 16.72
N PHE A 322 9.47 -7.92 15.81
CA PHE A 322 8.31 -8.81 15.65
C PHE A 322 8.67 -10.14 14.98
N ILE A 323 9.62 -10.14 14.03
CA ILE A 323 10.16 -11.42 13.49
C ILE A 323 10.81 -12.23 14.60
N PHE A 324 11.56 -11.60 15.51
CA PHE A 324 12.15 -12.26 16.67
C PHE A 324 11.08 -12.87 17.58
N ILE A 325 9.99 -12.15 17.89
CA ILE A 325 8.88 -12.71 18.68
C ILE A 325 8.22 -13.89 17.95
N LEU A 326 7.95 -13.77 16.64
CA LEU A 326 7.36 -14.84 15.85
C LEU A 326 8.25 -16.06 15.78
N SER A 327 9.58 -15.91 15.74
CA SER A 327 10.50 -17.04 15.78
C SER A 327 10.48 -17.81 17.10
N ILE A 328 10.02 -17.20 18.19
CA ILE A 328 9.82 -17.85 19.49
C ILE A 328 8.44 -18.50 19.57
N THR A 329 7.38 -17.79 19.15
CA THR A 329 6.00 -18.26 19.29
C THR A 329 5.63 -19.34 18.28
N ASP A 330 6.22 -19.28 17.09
CA ASP A 330 5.86 -20.11 15.93
C ASP A 330 7.11 -20.75 15.29
N ALA A 331 8.00 -21.30 16.14
CA ALA A 331 9.28 -21.90 15.76
C ALA A 331 9.18 -23.09 14.77
N GLN A 332 7.96 -23.61 14.52
CA GLN A 332 7.73 -24.66 13.52
C GLN A 332 7.85 -24.17 12.08
N PHE A 333 7.78 -22.85 11.84
CA PHE A 333 7.90 -22.28 10.51
C PHE A 333 9.31 -21.75 10.24
N ASP A 334 9.71 -21.81 8.97
CA ASP A 334 10.99 -21.25 8.52
C ASP A 334 11.00 -19.71 8.75
N ILE A 335 12.14 -19.21 9.19
CA ILE A 335 12.34 -17.78 9.49
C ILE A 335 12.07 -16.88 8.28
N LEU A 336 12.35 -17.35 7.05
CA LEU A 336 12.05 -16.58 5.84
C LEU A 336 10.53 -16.43 5.63
N LYS A 337 9.75 -17.48 5.90
CA LYS A 337 8.29 -17.44 5.83
C LYS A 337 7.72 -16.53 6.91
N LEU A 338 8.24 -16.59 8.14
CA LEU A 338 7.86 -15.68 9.23
C LEU A 338 8.20 -14.23 8.89
N ALA A 339 9.37 -13.96 8.33
CA ALA A 339 9.76 -12.62 7.88
C ALA A 339 8.86 -12.09 6.75
N PHE A 340 8.49 -12.96 5.81
CA PHE A 340 7.57 -12.63 4.73
C PHE A 340 6.20 -12.22 5.26
N GLU A 341 5.60 -13.03 6.14
CA GLU A 341 4.30 -12.72 6.79
C GLU A 341 4.37 -11.42 7.61
N GLN A 342 5.44 -11.25 8.38
CA GLN A 342 5.60 -10.07 9.22
C GLN A 342 5.72 -8.78 8.39
N VAL A 343 6.55 -8.79 7.35
CA VAL A 343 6.72 -7.61 6.47
C VAL A 343 5.43 -7.35 5.66
N SER A 344 4.77 -8.42 5.21
CA SER A 344 3.47 -8.34 4.55
C SER A 344 2.41 -7.70 5.47
N ALA A 345 2.36 -8.11 6.73
CA ALA A 345 1.46 -7.54 7.73
C ALA A 345 1.78 -6.07 8.03
N PHE A 346 3.06 -5.75 8.28
CA PHE A 346 3.51 -4.41 8.60
C PHE A 346 3.29 -3.42 7.44
N ALA A 347 3.59 -3.83 6.23
CA ALA A 347 3.39 -3.00 5.05
C ALA A 347 1.92 -3.01 4.57
N THR A 348 1.02 -3.74 5.26
CA THR A 348 -0.38 -3.94 4.88
C THR A 348 -0.51 -4.44 3.43
N VAL A 349 0.28 -5.46 3.06
CA VAL A 349 0.29 -6.01 1.70
C VAL A 349 -0.72 -7.12 1.54
N GLY A 350 -0.69 -8.13 2.42
CA GLY A 350 -1.65 -9.24 2.39
C GLY A 350 -1.19 -10.49 1.66
N LEU A 351 -0.02 -10.48 1.01
CA LEU A 351 0.57 -11.70 0.47
C LEU A 351 1.00 -12.63 1.60
N SER A 352 0.74 -13.91 1.44
CA SER A 352 1.07 -14.96 2.40
C SER A 352 1.72 -16.16 1.71
N THR A 353 2.66 -16.77 2.40
CA THR A 353 3.21 -18.09 2.02
C THR A 353 2.32 -19.25 2.49
N GLY A 354 1.09 -18.96 2.94
CA GLY A 354 0.12 -19.96 3.40
C GLY A 354 0.18 -20.27 4.89
N ILE A 355 1.09 -19.63 5.66
CA ILE A 355 1.28 -19.95 7.09
C ILE A 355 0.34 -19.19 8.03
N THR A 356 -0.35 -18.14 7.55
CA THR A 356 -1.19 -17.23 8.38
C THR A 356 -2.21 -17.98 9.23
N ALA A 357 -2.93 -18.95 8.66
CA ALA A 357 -3.94 -19.74 9.37
C ALA A 357 -3.33 -20.65 10.44
N GLY A 358 -2.12 -21.16 10.18
CA GLY A 358 -1.37 -22.08 11.05
C GLY A 358 -0.58 -21.40 12.17
N LEU A 359 -0.54 -20.09 12.23
CA LEU A 359 0.13 -19.37 13.32
C LEU A 359 -0.58 -19.60 14.65
N SER A 360 0.21 -19.61 15.73
CA SER A 360 -0.31 -19.63 17.10
C SER A 360 -1.15 -18.40 17.41
N ASP A 361 -1.94 -18.43 18.46
CA ASP A 361 -2.72 -17.25 18.89
C ASP A 361 -1.79 -16.08 19.25
N GLY A 362 -0.62 -16.36 19.84
CA GLY A 362 0.43 -15.38 20.10
C GLY A 362 0.96 -14.77 18.80
N GLY A 363 1.30 -15.60 17.81
CA GLY A 363 1.75 -15.15 16.49
C GLY A 363 0.68 -14.33 15.76
N LYS A 364 -0.58 -14.75 15.79
CA LYS A 364 -1.71 -13.96 15.24
C LYS A 364 -1.83 -12.59 15.89
N ALA A 365 -1.65 -12.51 17.24
CA ALA A 365 -1.69 -11.23 17.95
C ALA A 365 -0.55 -10.29 17.50
N VAL A 366 0.66 -10.82 17.31
CA VAL A 366 1.81 -10.07 16.77
C VAL A 366 1.52 -9.54 15.36
N ILE A 367 0.99 -10.38 14.48
CA ILE A 367 0.61 -9.98 13.11
C ILE A 367 -0.47 -8.89 13.13
N ILE A 368 -1.48 -9.00 13.98
CA ILE A 368 -2.53 -7.97 14.15
C ILE A 368 -1.93 -6.65 14.62
N ALA A 369 -1.05 -6.68 15.62
CA ALA A 369 -0.35 -5.48 16.11
C ALA A 369 0.50 -4.85 14.99
N SER A 370 1.18 -5.67 14.20
CA SER A 370 1.98 -5.23 13.04
C SER A 370 1.13 -4.52 11.98
N MET A 371 -0.01 -5.11 11.60
CA MET A 371 -0.96 -4.48 10.64
C MET A 371 -1.41 -3.10 11.14
N TYR A 372 -1.75 -3.00 12.43
CA TYR A 372 -2.20 -1.74 13.01
C TYR A 372 -1.10 -0.66 13.01
N ILE A 373 0.11 -1.03 13.42
CA ILE A 373 1.28 -0.12 13.42
C ILE A 373 1.60 0.35 12.00
N GLY A 374 1.62 -0.57 11.05
CA GLY A 374 1.88 -0.24 9.66
C GLY A 374 0.82 0.66 9.02
N ARG A 375 -0.45 0.48 9.43
CA ARG A 375 -1.58 1.29 8.95
C ARG A 375 -1.58 2.70 9.51
N VAL A 376 -1.35 2.87 10.81
CA VAL A 376 -1.27 4.18 11.48
C VAL A 376 -0.04 4.96 11.01
N GLY A 377 1.02 4.25 10.65
CA GLY A 377 2.30 4.80 10.24
C GLY A 377 3.28 4.94 11.40
N THR A 378 4.51 4.53 11.16
CA THR A 378 5.58 4.48 12.16
C THR A 378 5.92 5.83 12.78
N LEU A 379 5.85 6.90 12.00
CA LEU A 379 6.13 8.25 12.50
C LEU A 379 5.04 8.73 13.47
N THR A 380 3.77 8.49 13.13
CA THR A 380 2.63 8.87 13.99
C THR A 380 2.71 8.14 15.33
N LEU A 381 3.06 6.84 15.30
CA LEU A 381 3.28 6.06 16.51
C LEU A 381 4.47 6.60 17.33
N ALA A 382 5.60 6.88 16.68
CA ALA A 382 6.77 7.44 17.35
C ALA A 382 6.47 8.78 18.01
N LEU A 383 5.73 9.67 17.33
CA LEU A 383 5.30 10.95 17.89
C LEU A 383 4.30 10.80 19.04
N ALA A 384 3.38 9.82 18.96
CA ALA A 384 2.44 9.55 20.03
C ALA A 384 3.10 9.02 21.32
N LEU A 385 4.20 8.27 21.17
CA LEU A 385 4.99 7.75 22.29
C LEU A 385 6.01 8.75 22.81
N SER A 386 6.38 9.79 22.03
CA SER A 386 7.35 10.79 22.45
C SER A 386 6.69 11.83 23.37
N THR A 387 7.29 12.06 24.53
CA THR A 387 7.00 13.25 25.34
C THR A 387 7.57 14.48 24.62
N ARG A 388 6.79 15.56 24.51
CA ARG A 388 7.29 16.82 23.94
C ARG A 388 8.53 17.26 24.71
N ALA A 389 9.70 17.22 24.06
CA ALA A 389 10.88 17.84 24.61
C ALA A 389 10.62 19.35 24.72
N THR A 390 10.79 19.90 25.91
CA THR A 390 10.79 21.36 26.12
C THR A 390 11.89 21.94 25.25
N SER A 391 11.56 22.93 24.42
CA SER A 391 12.56 23.62 23.61
C SER A 391 13.59 24.24 24.55
N THR A 392 14.84 23.79 24.46
CA THR A 392 15.95 24.38 25.19
C THR A 392 16.49 25.56 24.39
N ASN A 393 16.57 26.75 25.02
CA ASN A 393 17.08 27.96 24.39
C ASN A 393 18.63 28.00 24.29
N TYR A 394 19.29 26.83 24.55
CA TYR A 394 20.77 26.72 24.50
C TYR A 394 21.17 25.54 23.60
N ARG A 395 22.36 25.63 23.03
CA ARG A 395 23.03 24.56 22.28
C ARG A 395 24.30 24.15 22.97
N TYR A 396 24.54 22.87 23.09
CA TYR A 396 25.86 22.38 23.55
C TYR A 396 26.91 22.58 22.47
N PRO A 397 28.22 22.73 22.87
CA PRO A 397 29.31 22.77 21.91
C PRO A 397 29.30 21.55 20.99
N ALA A 398 29.63 21.79 19.71
CA ALA A 398 29.74 20.70 18.74
C ALA A 398 30.98 19.85 19.04
N THR A 399 30.83 18.53 18.95
CA THR A 399 31.94 17.58 19.02
C THR A 399 31.98 16.74 17.76
N HIS A 400 33.17 16.26 17.38
CA HIS A 400 33.35 15.38 16.24
C HIS A 400 33.37 13.92 16.72
N LEU A 401 32.44 13.11 16.16
CA LEU A 401 32.46 11.67 16.31
C LEU A 401 32.85 11.05 14.97
N ALA A 402 33.78 10.11 14.97
CA ALA A 402 34.13 9.35 13.78
C ALA A 402 32.91 8.45 13.41
N VAL A 403 32.40 8.66 12.23
CA VAL A 403 31.38 7.78 11.61
C VAL A 403 32.08 7.10 10.43
N GLY A 404 32.15 5.77 10.46
CA GLY A 404 32.94 4.91 9.58
C GLY A 404 32.74 5.08 8.09
#